data_1b5da19d28151bc1d3a0c62b4f7f0d5f
#
_entry.id   1b5da19d28151bc1d3a0c62b4f7f0d5f
#
_cell.length_a   1.000
_cell.length_b   1.000
_cell.length_c   1.000
_cell.angle_alpha   90.00
_cell.angle_beta   90.00
_cell.angle_gamma   90.00
#
_symmetry.space_group_name_H-M   'P 1'
#
loop_
_entity.id
_entity.type
_entity.pdbx_description
1 polymer ?
#
loop_
_entity_poly.entity_id
_entity_poly.type
_entity_poly.pdbx_seq_one_letter_code
_entity_poly.pdbx_strand_id
1 'polypeptide(L)'
;MRKGWLGWGLFALILVTFRSQTVYAKDNELVEMAVSVELLENGTGVITERRRVILESGTENYIVIQEEDGLEVIDFQVEGLTEDDEWDSERSREEKAGTYGILETRDGVELVWGIGDYGEQSYTLSYTVTNIVRQLDDGQALFWDFNRFGELEPEYLTIEINGPQAFTEEHTRLWGFGYQGNVQLDNGVLRSYSEGGVEANRPVAVLMHFLNDSFIPSYYVNETLAEQLERAEAETTRGGTEDDFDSSILIGLFGTLLAGFGAFIFALFKIDAKKKEKGKVPTGYAQRKRNKGLMHTVIPYKDGELTDIVFFLQQLQKGTYEQYIFAYLLKWSKEKVIYIETDTAEKGKKERTLLTFFPKAFQLKRENSFNSSQFENDLWELFLNALNDNNQITNKEMTNWAEKNGEKLYALQQSLLDESEAVLIKEGYLIEKEVHFFKMKIPFMSTTKKGQKLYDQLTQFENHIKALEKDASLSYRQLIEEKDFLIWASLYGKEEKMIDQLEEVVPEWTNQEVEGLPYFYSGYYGLHMMSASVHTGLSNGGYTNTGGTGGATSIGGGGGAIGGDGGGVR
;
A
#
# COMPACT_ATOMS: atom_id res chain seq x y z
N MET A 1 28.03 0.19 -70.42
CA MET A 1 26.96 0.31 -69.43
C MET A 1 27.32 -0.53 -68.18
N ARG A 2 28.14 -0.01 -67.32
CA ARG A 2 28.52 -0.64 -66.01
C ARG A 2 29.10 0.44 -65.11
N LYS A 3 28.29 1.39 -64.63
CA LYS A 3 28.69 2.39 -63.59
C LYS A 3 27.49 2.90 -62.76
N GLY A 4 26.48 2.11 -62.47
CA GLY A 4 25.30 2.54 -61.74
C GLY A 4 24.97 1.77 -60.46
N TRP A 5 25.72 0.72 -60.11
CA TRP A 5 25.34 -0.16 -59.01
C TRP A 5 26.18 -0.03 -57.70
N LEU A 6 27.25 0.76 -57.76
CA LEU A 6 28.09 0.98 -56.57
C LEU A 6 27.57 2.11 -55.64
N GLY A 7 26.73 3.01 -56.18
CA GLY A 7 26.17 4.14 -55.39
C GLY A 7 25.04 3.74 -54.42
N TRP A 8 24.27 2.72 -54.77
CA TRP A 8 23.13 2.27 -53.95
C TRP A 8 23.53 1.34 -52.81
N GLY A 9 24.65 0.63 -52.94
CA GLY A 9 25.19 -0.20 -51.87
C GLY A 9 25.76 0.59 -50.70
N LEU A 10 26.34 1.76 -50.95
CA LEU A 10 26.91 2.61 -49.89
C LEU A 10 25.82 3.39 -49.14
N PHE A 11 24.69 3.75 -49.79
CA PHE A 11 23.57 4.43 -49.15
C PHE A 11 22.74 3.49 -48.27
N ALA A 12 22.64 2.21 -48.64
CA ALA A 12 22.01 1.18 -47.79
C ALA A 12 22.87 0.79 -46.57
N LEU A 13 24.21 0.92 -46.68
CA LEU A 13 25.10 0.59 -45.56
C LEU A 13 25.16 1.70 -44.50
N ILE A 14 24.86 2.97 -44.88
CA ILE A 14 24.82 4.09 -43.92
C ILE A 14 23.49 4.12 -43.16
N LEU A 15 22.39 3.53 -43.71
CA LEU A 15 21.10 3.45 -43.02
C LEU A 15 21.01 2.34 -41.97
N VAL A 16 21.96 1.41 -41.92
CA VAL A 16 21.95 0.28 -40.95
C VAL A 16 22.76 0.59 -39.68
N THR A 17 23.51 1.71 -39.63
CA THR A 17 24.35 2.05 -38.47
C THR A 17 23.78 3.09 -37.51
N PHE A 18 22.63 3.67 -37.78
CA PHE A 18 21.87 4.40 -36.78
C PHE A 18 21.00 3.41 -35.99
N ARG A 19 21.62 2.56 -35.19
CA ARG A 19 20.95 2.06 -33.98
C ARG A 19 20.75 3.29 -33.12
N SER A 20 19.53 3.81 -33.09
CA SER A 20 19.07 4.67 -32.00
C SER A 20 19.34 3.90 -30.69
N GLN A 21 20.44 4.24 -30.03
CA GLN A 21 20.50 3.97 -28.61
C GLN A 21 19.34 4.81 -28.05
N THR A 22 18.27 4.16 -27.68
CA THR A 22 17.33 4.73 -26.72
C THR A 22 18.15 4.97 -25.45
N VAL A 23 18.63 6.18 -25.29
CA VAL A 23 19.05 6.69 -24.00
C VAL A 23 17.75 6.63 -23.18
N TYR A 24 17.63 5.64 -22.32
CA TYR A 24 16.63 5.68 -21.28
C TYR A 24 16.97 6.90 -20.44
N ALA A 25 16.13 7.91 -20.49
CA ALA A 25 16.17 8.97 -19.50
C ALA A 25 16.12 8.26 -18.13
N LYS A 26 17.05 8.54 -17.28
CA LYS A 26 17.04 8.06 -15.92
C LYS A 26 15.91 8.80 -15.22
N ASP A 27 15.02 8.08 -14.56
CA ASP A 27 13.87 8.67 -13.88
C ASP A 27 14.33 9.30 -12.56
N ASN A 28 13.68 10.37 -12.11
CA ASN A 28 13.85 10.93 -10.78
C ASN A 28 13.40 9.88 -9.74
N GLU A 29 14.09 9.81 -8.61
CA GLU A 29 13.79 8.84 -7.54
C GLU A 29 13.64 9.58 -6.19
N LEU A 30 12.57 9.30 -5.44
CA LEU A 30 12.43 9.70 -4.04
C LEU A 30 12.88 8.52 -3.16
N VAL A 31 14.10 8.61 -2.64
CA VAL A 31 14.70 7.52 -1.87
C VAL A 31 14.08 7.43 -0.48
N GLU A 32 13.70 8.58 0.08
CA GLU A 32 13.18 8.66 1.43
C GLU A 32 12.36 9.91 1.65
N MET A 33 11.30 9.75 2.41
CA MET A 33 10.48 10.83 2.94
C MET A 33 10.24 10.62 4.43
N ALA A 34 10.59 11.61 5.22
CA ALA A 34 10.33 11.62 6.66
C ALA A 34 9.51 12.84 7.01
N VAL A 35 8.36 12.64 7.63
CA VAL A 35 7.40 13.68 8.00
C VAL A 35 7.29 13.77 9.51
N SER A 36 7.38 14.98 10.05
CA SER A 36 7.08 15.28 11.45
C SER A 36 5.96 16.30 11.51
N VAL A 37 4.96 16.03 12.34
CA VAL A 37 3.84 16.92 12.60
C VAL A 37 3.83 17.29 14.08
N GLU A 38 3.81 18.58 14.39
CA GLU A 38 3.57 19.11 15.72
C GLU A 38 2.16 19.71 15.76
N LEU A 39 1.25 19.08 16.50
CA LEU A 39 -0.11 19.57 16.69
C LEU A 39 -0.14 20.56 17.86
N LEU A 40 -0.78 21.69 17.64
CA LEU A 40 -0.95 22.73 18.64
C LEU A 40 -2.32 22.64 19.31
N GLU A 41 -2.48 23.26 20.49
CA GLU A 41 -3.74 23.25 21.25
C GLU A 41 -4.95 23.75 20.44
N ASN A 42 -4.77 24.67 19.51
CA ASN A 42 -5.83 25.22 18.65
C ASN A 42 -6.18 24.35 17.45
N GLY A 43 -5.58 23.16 17.31
CA GLY A 43 -5.83 22.27 16.19
C GLY A 43 -5.02 22.57 14.93
N THR A 44 -4.06 23.49 15.00
CA THR A 44 -3.10 23.76 13.91
C THR A 44 -1.98 22.72 13.93
N GLY A 45 -1.49 22.32 12.78
CA GLY A 45 -0.35 21.42 12.62
C GLY A 45 0.85 22.12 11.95
N VAL A 46 2.03 22.01 12.55
CA VAL A 46 3.28 22.39 11.91
C VAL A 46 3.92 21.16 11.33
N ILE A 47 4.07 21.12 10.02
CA ILE A 47 4.56 19.96 9.28
C ILE A 47 5.98 20.23 8.81
N THR A 48 6.88 19.29 9.06
CA THR A 48 8.24 19.30 8.55
C THR A 48 8.47 18.04 7.74
N GLU A 49 8.92 18.19 6.51
CA GLU A 49 9.27 17.07 5.64
C GLU A 49 10.77 17.09 5.33
N ARG A 50 11.38 15.92 5.40
CA ARG A 50 12.73 15.70 4.91
C ARG A 50 12.66 14.73 3.74
N ARG A 51 13.17 15.15 2.60
CA ARG A 51 13.16 14.40 1.36
C ARG A 51 14.58 14.16 0.90
N ARG A 52 14.92 12.90 0.61
CA ARG A 52 16.16 12.53 -0.06
C ARG A 52 15.81 12.02 -1.45
N VAL A 53 16.26 12.73 -2.47
CA VAL A 53 15.90 12.49 -3.86
C VAL A 53 17.15 12.27 -4.70
N ILE A 54 17.01 11.54 -5.79
CA ILE A 54 17.99 11.46 -6.87
C ILE A 54 17.34 12.12 -8.08
N LEU A 55 17.83 13.27 -8.48
CA LEU A 55 17.28 14.07 -9.56
C LEU A 55 18.12 13.88 -10.82
N GLU A 56 17.47 13.57 -11.93
CA GLU A 56 18.11 13.41 -13.24
C GLU A 56 17.54 14.41 -14.27
N SER A 57 16.40 15.03 -13.94
CA SER A 57 15.70 15.98 -14.81
C SER A 57 14.80 16.93 -14.01
N GLY A 58 14.25 17.95 -14.66
CA GLY A 58 13.34 18.92 -14.07
C GLY A 58 14.01 20.24 -13.70
N THR A 59 13.20 21.22 -13.36
CA THR A 59 13.65 22.57 -12.97
C THR A 59 13.27 22.92 -11.53
N GLU A 60 12.22 22.27 -11.00
CA GLU A 60 11.70 22.50 -9.66
C GLU A 60 11.06 21.23 -9.09
N ASN A 61 11.02 21.15 -7.77
CA ASN A 61 10.17 20.23 -7.03
C ASN A 61 8.92 20.97 -6.59
N TYR A 62 7.80 20.24 -6.43
CA TYR A 62 6.56 20.83 -5.97
C TYR A 62 5.73 19.86 -5.12
N ILE A 63 4.88 20.42 -4.26
CA ILE A 63 3.86 19.75 -3.47
C ILE A 63 2.55 20.46 -3.74
N VAL A 64 1.49 19.72 -4.03
CA VAL A 64 0.15 20.26 -4.15
C VAL A 64 -0.61 19.97 -2.86
N ILE A 65 -1.19 21.01 -2.26
CA ILE A 65 -2.06 20.87 -1.09
C ILE A 65 -3.40 21.51 -1.45
N GLN A 66 -4.44 20.68 -1.45
CA GLN A 66 -5.80 21.17 -1.60
C GLN A 66 -6.22 21.85 -0.29
N GLU A 67 -6.74 23.06 -0.39
CA GLU A 67 -7.31 23.77 0.71
C GLU A 67 -8.82 23.53 0.73
N GLU A 68 -9.27 22.73 1.67
CA GLU A 68 -10.67 22.46 1.93
C GLU A 68 -11.22 23.42 3.02
N ASP A 69 -12.51 23.41 3.24
CA ASP A 69 -13.22 24.27 4.20
C ASP A 69 -12.47 24.46 5.53
N GLY A 70 -12.02 25.69 5.77
CA GLY A 70 -11.34 26.11 6.98
C GLY A 70 -9.86 25.71 7.10
N LEU A 71 -9.29 25.08 6.05
CA LEU A 71 -7.88 24.71 6.00
C LEU A 71 -7.08 25.77 5.22
N GLU A 72 -5.92 26.12 5.73
CA GLU A 72 -4.99 27.04 5.09
C GLU A 72 -3.56 26.62 5.34
N VAL A 73 -2.71 26.84 4.33
CA VAL A 73 -1.28 26.56 4.38
C VAL A 73 -0.51 27.86 4.45
N ILE A 74 0.23 28.05 5.52
CA ILE A 74 1.03 29.26 5.78
C ILE A 74 2.45 28.92 6.19
N ASP A 75 3.32 29.91 6.26
CA ASP A 75 4.71 29.83 6.78
C ASP A 75 5.57 28.77 6.05
N PHE A 76 5.41 28.63 4.74
CA PHE A 76 6.24 27.70 3.97
C PHE A 76 7.69 28.18 3.92
N GLN A 77 8.60 27.25 4.18
CA GLN A 77 10.05 27.47 4.14
C GLN A 77 10.79 26.23 3.67
N VAL A 78 11.91 26.44 2.97
CA VAL A 78 12.85 25.37 2.60
C VAL A 78 14.23 25.74 3.13
N GLU A 79 14.83 24.86 3.95
CA GLU A 79 16.10 25.10 4.62
C GLU A 79 17.21 25.39 3.60
N GLY A 80 17.90 26.51 3.79
CA GLY A 80 19.02 26.95 2.95
C GLY A 80 18.63 27.62 1.64
N LEU A 81 17.33 27.77 1.34
CA LEU A 81 16.84 28.49 0.18
C LEU A 81 16.28 29.86 0.59
N THR A 82 16.10 30.74 -0.38
CA THR A 82 15.55 32.09 -0.21
C THR A 82 14.15 32.15 -0.80
N GLU A 83 13.21 32.77 -0.09
CA GLU A 83 11.86 33.00 -0.58
C GLU A 83 11.84 33.89 -1.82
N ASP A 84 11.00 33.52 -2.78
CA ASP A 84 10.72 34.25 -4.03
C ASP A 84 9.21 34.47 -4.14
N ASP A 85 8.75 35.65 -3.73
CA ASP A 85 7.32 36.03 -3.74
C ASP A 85 6.74 36.14 -5.16
N GLU A 86 7.59 36.16 -6.20
CA GLU A 86 7.18 36.23 -7.61
C GLU A 86 7.56 34.97 -8.37
N TRP A 87 7.34 33.78 -7.76
CA TRP A 87 7.66 32.52 -8.40
C TRP A 87 7.01 32.37 -9.78
N ASP A 88 7.79 31.92 -10.76
CA ASP A 88 7.34 31.66 -12.11
C ASP A 88 7.85 30.28 -12.58
N SER A 89 6.91 29.36 -12.81
CA SER A 89 7.18 27.98 -13.23
C SER A 89 7.86 27.89 -14.62
N GLU A 90 7.75 28.93 -15.45
CA GLU A 90 8.36 28.98 -16.79
C GLU A 90 9.84 29.40 -16.76
N ARG A 91 10.37 29.86 -15.61
CA ARG A 91 11.80 30.19 -15.48
C ARG A 91 12.69 28.97 -15.64
N SER A 92 13.92 29.19 -16.07
CA SER A 92 14.94 28.15 -16.18
C SER A 92 15.32 27.58 -14.81
N ARG A 93 15.92 26.39 -14.80
CA ARG A 93 16.43 25.74 -13.58
C ARG A 93 17.43 26.66 -12.84
N GLU A 94 18.32 27.32 -13.58
CA GLU A 94 19.34 28.21 -13.04
C GLU A 94 18.73 29.44 -12.33
N GLU A 95 17.59 29.94 -12.82
CA GLU A 95 16.87 31.08 -12.23
C GLU A 95 16.07 30.68 -10.98
N LYS A 96 15.61 29.42 -10.90
CA LYS A 96 14.90 28.87 -9.74
C LYS A 96 15.85 28.34 -8.65
N ALA A 97 17.09 28.00 -9.03
CA ALA A 97 18.06 27.39 -8.13
C ALA A 97 18.31 28.26 -6.90
N GLY A 98 18.18 27.65 -5.71
CA GLY A 98 18.41 28.34 -4.43
C GLY A 98 17.23 29.17 -3.94
N THR A 99 16.05 29.06 -4.58
CA THR A 99 14.83 29.76 -4.15
C THR A 99 13.66 28.79 -3.93
N TYR A 100 12.65 29.24 -3.18
CA TYR A 100 11.37 28.56 -2.98
C TYR A 100 10.23 29.58 -3.01
N GLY A 101 9.01 29.15 -3.24
CA GLY A 101 7.84 30.01 -3.29
C GLY A 101 6.52 29.26 -3.12
N ILE A 102 5.44 30.00 -3.14
CA ILE A 102 4.07 29.47 -3.13
C ILE A 102 3.37 29.93 -4.41
N LEU A 103 2.69 29.02 -5.06
CA LEU A 103 1.80 29.31 -6.17
C LEU A 103 0.36 29.05 -5.74
N GLU A 104 -0.46 30.08 -5.78
CA GLU A 104 -1.89 29.90 -5.62
C GLU A 104 -2.46 29.15 -6.82
N THR A 105 -3.27 28.14 -6.55
CA THR A 105 -3.99 27.40 -7.57
C THR A 105 -5.49 27.65 -7.43
N ARG A 106 -6.28 27.04 -8.27
CA ARG A 106 -7.74 27.19 -8.19
C ARG A 106 -8.34 26.55 -6.93
N ASP A 107 -7.72 25.45 -6.47
CA ASP A 107 -8.29 24.56 -5.44
C ASP A 107 -7.29 24.37 -4.27
N GLY A 108 -6.31 25.30 -4.08
CA GLY A 108 -5.32 25.25 -3.02
C GLY A 108 -3.98 25.88 -3.42
N VAL A 109 -2.87 25.36 -2.90
CA VAL A 109 -1.54 25.89 -3.12
C VAL A 109 -0.56 24.85 -3.64
N GLU A 110 0.41 25.30 -4.45
CA GLU A 110 1.63 24.55 -4.74
C GLU A 110 2.80 25.17 -3.96
N LEU A 111 3.43 24.37 -3.10
CA LEU A 111 4.68 24.69 -2.44
C LEU A 111 5.82 24.26 -3.37
N VAL A 112 6.63 25.21 -3.86
CA VAL A 112 7.61 24.98 -4.91
C VAL A 112 9.02 25.33 -4.47
N TRP A 113 10.03 24.59 -4.96
CA TRP A 113 11.44 24.93 -4.75
C TRP A 113 12.33 24.46 -5.89
N GLY A 114 13.30 25.30 -6.23
CA GLY A 114 14.17 25.13 -7.37
C GLY A 114 15.19 24.01 -7.20
N ILE A 115 15.50 23.34 -8.32
CA ILE A 115 16.55 22.35 -8.41
C ILE A 115 17.87 23.07 -8.73
N GLY A 116 18.87 22.95 -7.84
CA GLY A 116 20.22 23.44 -8.09
C GLY A 116 20.99 22.49 -9.00
N ASP A 117 21.52 21.43 -8.46
CA ASP A 117 22.26 20.41 -9.21
C ASP A 117 21.47 19.12 -9.30
N TYR A 118 21.71 18.34 -10.37
CA TYR A 118 21.19 16.97 -10.47
C TYR A 118 22.02 16.01 -9.63
N GLY A 119 21.51 14.81 -9.40
CA GLY A 119 22.07 13.78 -8.55
C GLY A 119 21.37 13.69 -7.19
N GLU A 120 22.05 13.15 -6.20
CA GLU A 120 21.49 12.98 -4.86
C GLU A 120 21.39 14.35 -4.13
N GLN A 121 20.17 14.71 -3.74
CA GLN A 121 19.84 15.94 -3.04
C GLN A 121 19.05 15.64 -1.77
N SER A 122 19.14 16.54 -0.79
CA SER A 122 18.34 16.47 0.44
C SER A 122 17.70 17.82 0.70
N TYR A 123 16.37 17.82 0.87
CA TYR A 123 15.59 19.02 1.19
C TYR A 123 14.92 18.82 2.55
N THR A 124 14.93 19.88 3.35
CA THR A 124 14.08 20.01 4.55
C THR A 124 13.16 21.18 4.31
N LEU A 125 11.87 20.91 4.34
CA LEU A 125 10.83 21.92 4.18
C LEU A 125 9.89 21.92 5.38
N SER A 126 9.30 23.06 5.69
CA SER A 126 8.31 23.22 6.75
C SER A 126 7.19 24.13 6.31
N TYR A 127 5.98 23.84 6.75
CA TYR A 127 4.78 24.63 6.53
C TYR A 127 3.78 24.40 7.65
N THR A 128 2.89 25.34 7.85
CA THR A 128 1.84 25.31 8.86
C THR A 128 0.49 25.08 8.20
N VAL A 129 -0.31 24.18 8.77
CA VAL A 129 -1.66 23.88 8.31
C VAL A 129 -2.65 24.20 9.41
N THR A 130 -3.56 25.13 9.16
CA THR A 130 -4.62 25.48 10.12
C THR A 130 -5.71 24.39 10.14
N ASN A 131 -6.42 24.28 11.26
CA ASN A 131 -7.56 23.37 11.43
C ASN A 131 -7.33 21.91 10.92
N ILE A 132 -6.11 21.41 11.05
CA ILE A 132 -5.78 20.01 10.70
C ILE A 132 -6.44 19.03 11.69
N VAL A 133 -6.65 19.46 12.96
CA VAL A 133 -7.49 18.78 13.93
C VAL A 133 -8.85 19.49 13.94
N ARG A 134 -9.92 18.71 13.75
CA ARG A 134 -11.30 19.18 13.63
C ARG A 134 -12.19 18.62 14.73
N GLN A 135 -13.22 19.36 15.12
CA GLN A 135 -14.26 18.89 16.04
C GLN A 135 -15.30 18.08 15.27
N LEU A 136 -15.56 16.86 15.72
CA LEU A 136 -16.64 15.99 15.22
C LEU A 136 -17.82 15.95 16.22
N ASP A 137 -18.89 15.25 15.86
CA ASP A 137 -20.05 15.03 16.72
C ASP A 137 -19.72 14.17 17.95
N ASP A 138 -18.76 13.26 17.83
CA ASP A 138 -18.40 12.26 18.85
C ASP A 138 -16.96 12.35 19.36
N GLY A 139 -16.23 13.42 19.02
CA GLY A 139 -14.86 13.63 19.47
C GLY A 139 -14.11 14.65 18.62
N GLN A 140 -12.80 14.55 18.62
CA GLN A 140 -11.92 15.38 17.80
C GLN A 140 -11.09 14.47 16.89
N ALA A 141 -10.78 14.89 15.66
CA ALA A 141 -10.03 14.07 14.73
C ALA A 141 -9.01 14.87 13.91
N LEU A 142 -7.88 14.22 13.64
CA LEU A 142 -6.99 14.53 12.55
C LEU A 142 -7.17 13.45 11.49
N PHE A 143 -7.51 13.83 10.27
CA PHE A 143 -7.55 12.92 9.13
C PHE A 143 -6.81 13.55 7.96
N TRP A 144 -5.53 13.18 7.78
CA TRP A 144 -4.61 13.84 6.86
C TRP A 144 -3.95 12.86 5.88
N ASP A 145 -3.95 13.25 4.60
CA ASP A 145 -3.22 12.52 3.55
C ASP A 145 -1.80 13.08 3.41
N PHE A 146 -0.81 12.24 3.58
CA PHE A 146 0.62 12.54 3.46
C PHE A 146 1.18 12.22 2.07
N ASN A 147 0.35 11.88 1.07
CA ASN A 147 0.82 11.71 -0.29
C ASN A 147 1.19 13.07 -0.89
N ARG A 148 2.48 13.42 -0.83
CA ARG A 148 3.09 14.64 -1.33
C ARG A 148 4.18 14.36 -2.36
N PHE A 149 4.19 13.15 -2.94
CA PHE A 149 5.26 12.70 -3.81
C PHE A 149 4.79 12.41 -5.24
N GLY A 150 3.50 12.45 -5.54
CA GLY A 150 2.95 12.26 -6.87
C GLY A 150 3.43 10.96 -7.53
N GLU A 151 4.12 11.08 -8.67
CA GLU A 151 4.66 9.93 -9.39
C GLU A 151 5.96 9.36 -8.79
N LEU A 152 6.55 10.04 -7.78
CA LEU A 152 7.78 9.61 -7.13
C LEU A 152 7.46 8.67 -5.97
N GLU A 153 7.65 7.38 -6.14
CA GLU A 153 7.44 6.38 -5.10
C GLU A 153 8.57 6.42 -4.06
N PRO A 154 8.34 6.84 -2.80
CA PRO A 154 9.38 6.77 -1.79
C PRO A 154 9.72 5.30 -1.46
N GLU A 155 11.03 4.96 -1.47
CA GLU A 155 11.48 3.65 -1.01
C GLU A 155 11.23 3.44 0.48
N TYR A 156 11.15 4.54 1.24
CA TYR A 156 10.95 4.53 2.68
C TYR A 156 10.20 5.79 3.14
N LEU A 157 9.10 5.59 3.87
CA LEU A 157 8.29 6.66 4.45
C LEU A 157 8.25 6.51 5.97
N THR A 158 8.44 7.63 6.69
CA THR A 158 8.18 7.72 8.13
C THR A 158 7.30 8.92 8.44
N ILE A 159 6.38 8.76 9.40
CA ILE A 159 5.52 9.82 9.90
C ILE A 159 5.60 9.81 11.42
N GLU A 160 5.84 10.97 12.02
CA GLU A 160 5.81 11.18 13.46
C GLU A 160 4.84 12.32 13.77
N ILE A 161 3.86 12.10 14.68
CA ILE A 161 2.89 13.12 15.08
C ILE A 161 2.96 13.29 16.59
N ASN A 162 3.25 14.51 17.01
CA ASN A 162 3.31 14.97 18.40
C ASN A 162 2.10 15.86 18.70
N GLY A 163 1.61 15.81 19.92
CA GLY A 163 0.55 16.69 20.40
C GLY A 163 1.01 17.62 21.52
N PRO A 164 0.16 18.57 21.93
CA PRO A 164 0.44 19.45 23.09
C PRO A 164 0.57 18.66 24.39
N GLN A 165 0.00 17.45 24.43
CA GLN A 165 0.15 16.46 25.49
C GLN A 165 0.46 15.10 24.88
N ALA A 166 1.11 14.22 25.65
CA ALA A 166 1.39 12.86 25.22
C ALA A 166 0.09 12.09 24.94
N PHE A 167 -0.01 11.49 23.77
CA PHE A 167 -1.15 10.66 23.39
C PHE A 167 -1.17 9.36 24.19
N THR A 168 -2.35 8.85 24.53
CA THR A 168 -2.54 7.59 25.23
C THR A 168 -3.51 6.68 24.51
N GLU A 169 -3.31 5.38 24.60
CA GLU A 169 -4.22 4.38 24.00
C GLU A 169 -5.64 4.44 24.60
N GLU A 170 -5.79 4.98 25.80
CA GLU A 170 -7.08 5.19 26.44
C GLU A 170 -7.92 6.25 25.72
N HIS A 171 -7.28 7.31 25.23
CA HIS A 171 -7.95 8.50 24.68
C HIS A 171 -7.72 8.73 23.20
N THR A 172 -6.93 7.89 22.54
CA THR A 172 -6.60 8.05 21.11
C THR A 172 -6.83 6.75 20.35
N ARG A 173 -7.46 6.85 19.19
CA ARG A 173 -7.58 5.76 18.20
C ARG A 173 -6.82 6.14 16.95
N LEU A 174 -6.21 5.16 16.28
CA LEU A 174 -5.29 5.36 15.17
C LEU A 174 -5.65 4.45 14.00
N TRP A 175 -5.56 4.99 12.79
CA TRP A 175 -5.66 4.23 11.54
C TRP A 175 -4.66 4.77 10.52
N GLY A 176 -4.09 3.88 9.70
CA GLY A 176 -3.25 4.21 8.57
C GLY A 176 -3.80 3.60 7.29
N PHE A 177 -3.79 4.36 6.20
CA PHE A 177 -4.37 3.96 4.92
C PHE A 177 -3.38 4.17 3.78
N GLY A 178 -3.45 3.30 2.75
CA GLY A 178 -2.76 3.48 1.49
C GLY A 178 -1.31 2.98 1.43
N TYR A 179 -0.73 2.52 2.52
CA TYR A 179 0.62 1.94 2.55
C TYR A 179 0.69 0.73 3.47
N GLN A 180 1.64 -0.15 3.20
CA GLN A 180 1.93 -1.26 4.10
C GLN A 180 2.99 -0.83 5.11
N GLY A 181 2.70 -1.02 6.40
CA GLY A 181 3.62 -0.57 7.45
C GLY A 181 3.01 -0.67 8.84
N ASN A 182 3.53 0.13 9.75
CA ASN A 182 3.11 0.15 11.15
C ASN A 182 2.67 1.56 11.54
N VAL A 183 1.58 1.65 12.30
CA VAL A 183 1.10 2.88 12.97
C VAL A 183 0.88 2.55 14.44
N GLN A 184 1.60 3.22 15.33
CA GLN A 184 1.55 2.94 16.77
C GLN A 184 1.80 4.18 17.62
N LEU A 185 1.38 4.14 18.89
CA LEU A 185 1.84 5.07 19.90
C LEU A 185 3.13 4.55 20.54
N ASP A 186 4.16 5.37 20.55
CA ASP A 186 5.41 5.10 21.26
C ASP A 186 5.75 6.30 22.15
N ASN A 187 5.72 6.09 23.46
CA ASN A 187 5.99 7.13 24.45
C ASN A 187 5.13 8.40 24.29
N GLY A 188 3.87 8.25 23.89
CA GLY A 188 2.93 9.35 23.73
C GLY A 188 3.01 10.10 22.40
N VAL A 189 3.73 9.55 21.45
CA VAL A 189 3.90 10.08 20.10
C VAL A 189 3.37 9.05 19.11
N LEU A 190 2.62 9.46 18.09
CA LEU A 190 2.32 8.58 16.96
C LEU A 190 3.59 8.39 16.14
N ARG A 191 3.93 7.14 15.86
CA ARG A 191 4.97 6.77 14.90
C ARG A 191 4.41 5.82 13.86
N SER A 192 4.66 6.16 12.61
CA SER A 192 4.35 5.31 11.48
C SER A 192 5.56 5.17 10.56
N TYR A 193 5.71 4.00 9.96
CA TYR A 193 6.74 3.75 8.95
C TYR A 193 6.24 2.72 7.94
N SER A 194 6.66 2.90 6.69
CA SER A 194 6.40 1.92 5.64
C SER A 194 7.37 0.76 5.72
N GLU A 195 6.89 -0.47 5.49
CA GLU A 195 7.70 -1.69 5.39
C GLU A 195 8.22 -1.95 3.97
N GLY A 196 8.28 -0.93 3.14
CA GLY A 196 8.73 -0.96 1.76
C GLY A 196 8.41 0.33 1.06
N GLY A 197 8.57 0.34 -0.27
CA GLY A 197 8.18 1.48 -1.09
C GLY A 197 6.67 1.72 -1.01
N VAL A 198 6.27 2.97 -1.07
CA VAL A 198 4.88 3.39 -1.11
C VAL A 198 4.51 3.65 -2.56
N GLU A 199 3.39 3.08 -3.02
CA GLU A 199 2.96 3.24 -4.42
C GLU A 199 2.56 4.70 -4.71
N ALA A 200 3.03 5.23 -5.83
CA ALA A 200 2.57 6.50 -6.36
C ALA A 200 1.06 6.49 -6.61
N ASN A 201 0.44 7.65 -6.59
CA ASN A 201 -0.99 7.84 -6.89
C ASN A 201 -1.96 7.12 -5.93
N ARG A 202 -1.50 6.71 -4.75
CA ARG A 202 -2.38 6.27 -3.66
C ARG A 202 -2.34 7.25 -2.51
N PRO A 203 -3.48 7.53 -1.85
CA PRO A 203 -3.47 8.27 -0.59
C PRO A 203 -2.56 7.58 0.43
N VAL A 204 -1.88 8.37 1.24
CA VAL A 204 -1.11 7.91 2.40
C VAL A 204 -1.68 8.64 3.61
N ALA A 205 -2.78 8.14 4.13
CA ALA A 205 -3.53 8.87 5.13
C ALA A 205 -3.33 8.29 6.54
N VAL A 206 -3.32 9.19 7.52
CA VAL A 206 -3.40 8.86 8.93
C VAL A 206 -4.66 9.50 9.51
N LEU A 207 -5.47 8.69 10.17
CA LEU A 207 -6.61 9.13 10.97
C LEU A 207 -6.28 8.93 12.44
N MET A 208 -6.37 10.00 13.21
CA MET A 208 -6.32 9.98 14.68
C MET A 208 -7.66 10.49 15.22
N HIS A 209 -8.28 9.75 16.09
CA HIS A 209 -9.48 10.18 16.80
C HIS A 209 -9.18 10.34 18.29
N PHE A 210 -9.51 11.52 18.81
CA PHE A 210 -9.28 11.89 20.21
C PHE A 210 -10.61 11.86 20.96
N LEU A 211 -10.71 10.93 21.93
CA LEU A 211 -11.91 10.70 22.75
C LEU A 211 -12.08 11.69 23.89
N ASN A 212 -11.11 12.55 24.09
CA ASN A 212 -11.13 13.63 25.08
C ASN A 212 -10.92 14.98 24.38
N ASP A 213 -11.21 16.08 25.09
CA ASP A 213 -11.01 17.43 24.59
C ASP A 213 -9.52 17.84 24.72
N SER A 214 -8.65 17.12 23.97
CA SER A 214 -7.20 17.41 23.96
C SER A 214 -6.83 18.69 23.21
N PHE A 215 -7.74 19.17 22.35
CA PHE A 215 -7.54 20.34 21.52
C PHE A 215 -8.70 21.33 21.68
N ILE A 216 -8.51 22.55 21.19
CA ILE A 216 -9.53 23.60 21.10
C ILE A 216 -9.67 23.97 19.61
N PRO A 217 -10.10 23.04 18.74
CA PRO A 217 -10.20 23.29 17.32
C PRO A 217 -11.29 24.33 17.05
N SER A 218 -11.04 25.21 16.09
CA SER A 218 -12.02 26.24 15.70
C SER A 218 -13.00 25.76 14.63
N TYR A 219 -12.70 24.64 13.94
CA TYR A 219 -13.50 24.10 12.86
C TYR A 219 -14.29 22.86 13.28
N TYR A 220 -15.60 22.92 13.05
CA TYR A 220 -16.55 21.85 13.35
C TYR A 220 -17.01 21.18 12.07
N VAL A 221 -16.97 19.84 12.04
CA VAL A 221 -17.51 19.02 10.97
C VAL A 221 -18.69 18.22 11.52
N ASN A 222 -19.86 18.36 10.90
CA ASN A 222 -21.09 17.65 11.29
C ASN A 222 -21.02 16.19 10.79
N GLU A 223 -20.18 15.40 11.44
CA GLU A 223 -19.82 14.03 11.09
C GLU A 223 -19.35 13.29 12.34
N THR A 224 -19.57 11.98 12.38
CA THR A 224 -19.04 11.08 13.40
C THR A 224 -17.76 10.37 12.92
N LEU A 225 -17.00 9.79 13.84
CA LEU A 225 -15.86 8.93 13.47
C LEU A 225 -16.28 7.78 12.54
N ALA A 226 -17.45 7.17 12.78
CA ALA A 226 -17.95 6.08 11.95
C ALA A 226 -18.16 6.52 10.49
N GLU A 227 -18.70 7.72 10.28
CA GLU A 227 -18.88 8.31 8.95
C GLU A 227 -17.54 8.68 8.29
N GLN A 228 -16.55 9.16 9.07
CA GLN A 228 -15.19 9.38 8.57
C GLN A 228 -14.53 8.07 8.13
N LEU A 229 -14.68 7.00 8.90
CA LEU A 229 -14.14 5.68 8.54
C LEU A 229 -14.79 5.12 7.28
N GLU A 230 -16.13 5.21 7.17
CA GLU A 230 -16.85 4.79 5.96
C GLU A 230 -16.37 5.57 4.72
N ARG A 231 -16.12 6.87 4.87
CA ARG A 231 -15.59 7.70 3.80
C ARG A 231 -14.12 7.39 3.48
N ALA A 232 -13.31 7.08 4.49
CA ALA A 232 -11.91 6.65 4.30
C ALA A 232 -11.80 5.33 3.52
N GLU A 233 -12.80 4.48 3.60
CA GLU A 233 -12.88 3.20 2.91
C GLU A 233 -13.54 3.31 1.53
N ALA A 234 -14.42 4.31 1.32
CA ALA A 234 -15.04 4.57 0.03
C ALA A 234 -14.04 5.25 -0.92
N GLU A 235 -13.95 4.77 -2.16
CA GLU A 235 -13.18 5.45 -3.21
C GLU A 235 -13.70 6.87 -3.42
N THR A 236 -12.81 7.86 -3.40
CA THR A 236 -13.11 9.28 -3.36
C THR A 236 -13.40 9.92 -4.70
N THR A 237 -14.28 10.88 -4.67
CA THR A 237 -14.35 11.93 -5.68
C THR A 237 -14.51 13.32 -5.02
N ARG A 238 -13.43 14.11 -5.04
CA ARG A 238 -13.25 15.60 -5.13
C ARG A 238 -14.03 16.60 -4.24
N GLY A 239 -13.38 17.49 -3.58
CA GLY A 239 -12.92 18.92 -3.80
C GLY A 239 -13.58 19.97 -2.90
N GLY A 240 -12.99 20.84 -2.33
CA GLY A 240 -12.31 22.08 -2.15
C GLY A 240 -12.93 23.27 -1.42
N THR A 241 -12.14 24.08 -0.77
CA THR A 241 -11.91 25.55 -0.59
C THR A 241 -11.95 26.17 0.83
N GLU A 242 -11.15 27.00 1.13
CA GLU A 242 -10.20 27.90 1.84
C GLU A 242 -10.73 28.79 2.99
N ASP A 243 -9.91 29.15 4.03
CA ASP A 243 -9.33 30.47 4.43
C ASP A 243 -8.74 30.61 5.87
N ASP A 244 -7.70 31.27 5.99
CA ASP A 244 -6.63 31.96 6.74
C ASP A 244 -6.58 32.18 8.28
N PHE A 245 -5.34 31.99 8.91
CA PHE A 245 -4.88 32.64 10.15
C PHE A 245 -3.35 32.65 10.44
N ASP A 246 -2.83 33.63 11.23
CA ASP A 246 -1.44 34.11 11.41
C ASP A 246 -0.66 33.50 12.62
N SER A 247 0.63 33.13 12.45
CA SER A 247 1.38 32.28 13.40
C SER A 247 2.84 32.66 13.69
N SER A 248 3.13 33.82 14.27
CA SER A 248 4.51 34.28 14.56
C SER A 248 5.21 33.73 15.84
N ILE A 249 4.57 32.86 16.64
CA ILE A 249 5.07 32.43 17.98
C ILE A 249 5.82 31.06 17.95
N LEU A 250 5.82 30.35 16.84
CA LEU A 250 6.21 28.94 16.75
C LEU A 250 7.69 28.63 16.56
N ILE A 251 8.49 29.59 16.17
CA ILE A 251 9.88 29.38 15.70
C ILE A 251 10.84 28.90 16.81
N GLY A 252 10.55 29.20 18.08
CA GLY A 252 11.45 28.85 19.20
C GLY A 252 11.40 27.38 19.66
N LEU A 253 10.27 26.74 19.53
CA LEU A 253 10.07 25.30 19.93
C LEU A 253 10.58 24.32 18.86
N PHE A 254 10.60 24.78 17.61
CA PHE A 254 10.93 23.98 16.44
C PHE A 254 12.36 23.42 16.44
N GLY A 255 13.33 24.19 16.89
CA GLY A 255 14.75 23.81 16.81
C GLY A 255 15.14 22.60 17.66
N THR A 256 14.46 22.37 18.78
CA THR A 256 14.78 21.23 19.68
C THR A 256 14.11 19.93 19.23
N LEU A 257 12.90 20.01 18.69
CA LEU A 257 12.19 18.87 18.12
C LEU A 257 12.84 18.38 16.82
N LEU A 258 13.25 19.28 15.95
CA LEU A 258 13.97 18.95 14.71
C LEU A 258 15.31 18.23 14.99
N ALA A 259 16.04 18.63 16.04
CA ALA A 259 17.29 17.97 16.40
C ALA A 259 17.05 16.53 16.91
N GLY A 260 16.01 16.31 17.69
CA GLY A 260 15.60 14.99 18.18
C GLY A 260 15.14 14.07 17.04
N PHE A 261 14.29 14.59 16.16
CA PHE A 261 13.79 13.90 14.99
C PHE A 261 14.91 13.59 13.99
N GLY A 262 15.78 14.56 13.70
CA GLY A 262 16.95 14.32 12.85
C GLY A 262 17.90 13.25 13.40
N ALA A 263 18.09 13.21 14.74
CA ALA A 263 18.88 12.16 15.37
C ALA A 263 18.19 10.78 15.28
N PHE A 264 16.87 10.73 15.41
CA PHE A 264 16.06 9.51 15.25
C PHE A 264 16.15 8.97 13.83
N ILE A 265 15.89 9.81 12.82
CA ILE A 265 16.03 9.44 11.40
C ILE A 265 17.45 8.96 11.08
N PHE A 266 18.48 9.73 11.53
CA PHE A 266 19.86 9.31 11.34
C PHE A 266 20.18 7.95 11.99
N ALA A 267 19.56 7.66 13.14
CA ALA A 267 19.68 6.37 13.80
C ALA A 267 19.05 5.25 12.95
N LEU A 268 17.83 5.46 12.44
CA LEU A 268 17.15 4.51 11.54
C LEU A 268 17.99 4.22 10.29
N PHE A 269 18.55 5.25 9.66
CA PHE A 269 19.47 5.09 8.53
C PHE A 269 20.68 4.26 8.85
N LYS A 270 21.35 4.57 9.95
CA LYS A 270 22.55 3.82 10.36
C LYS A 270 22.19 2.36 10.64
N ILE A 271 21.01 2.10 11.19
CA ILE A 271 20.52 0.75 11.44
C ILE A 271 20.22 0.05 10.11
N ASP A 272 19.47 0.69 9.22
CA ASP A 272 19.10 0.10 7.93
C ASP A 272 20.33 -0.13 7.03
N ALA A 273 21.24 0.85 6.94
CA ALA A 273 22.50 0.67 6.22
C ALA A 273 23.30 -0.53 6.74
N LYS A 274 23.38 -0.71 8.07
CA LYS A 274 24.02 -1.88 8.67
C LYS A 274 23.25 -3.19 8.38
N LYS A 275 21.92 -3.14 8.35
CA LYS A 275 21.09 -4.29 7.96
C LYS A 275 21.30 -4.64 6.50
N LYS A 276 21.34 -3.64 5.60
CA LYS A 276 21.63 -3.82 4.15
C LYS A 276 23.01 -4.43 3.95
N GLU A 277 24.07 -3.92 4.61
CA GLU A 277 25.42 -4.51 4.57
C GLU A 277 25.44 -5.97 4.99
N LYS A 278 24.64 -6.35 5.98
CA LYS A 278 24.51 -7.73 6.46
C LYS A 278 23.54 -8.60 5.64
N GLY A 279 22.95 -8.05 4.57
CA GLY A 279 22.08 -8.78 3.65
C GLY A 279 20.61 -8.84 4.09
N LYS A 280 20.06 -7.74 4.62
CA LYS A 280 18.62 -7.59 4.83
C LYS A 280 17.86 -8.00 3.58
N VAL A 281 16.67 -8.57 3.75
CA VAL A 281 15.75 -8.85 2.63
C VAL A 281 15.52 -7.55 1.84
N PRO A 282 15.70 -7.57 0.50
CA PRO A 282 15.43 -6.40 -0.32
C PRO A 282 13.97 -5.95 -0.20
N THR A 283 13.73 -4.65 -0.21
CA THR A 283 12.36 -4.10 -0.32
C THR A 283 11.72 -4.51 -1.64
N GLY A 284 10.39 -4.50 -1.72
CA GLY A 284 9.66 -4.83 -2.94
C GLY A 284 10.08 -3.99 -4.14
N TYR A 285 10.31 -2.69 -3.93
CA TYR A 285 10.85 -1.80 -4.96
C TYR A 285 12.22 -2.26 -5.48
N ALA A 286 13.20 -2.43 -4.60
CA ALA A 286 14.53 -2.89 -4.99
C ALA A 286 14.49 -4.26 -5.69
N GLN A 287 13.59 -5.12 -5.24
CA GLN A 287 13.39 -6.46 -5.81
C GLN A 287 12.77 -6.39 -7.22
N ARG A 288 11.75 -5.55 -7.44
CA ARG A 288 11.15 -5.31 -8.76
C ARG A 288 12.15 -4.67 -9.72
N LYS A 289 12.90 -3.65 -9.27
CA LYS A 289 13.97 -3.01 -10.07
C LYS A 289 14.99 -4.04 -10.54
N ARG A 290 15.44 -4.92 -9.67
CA ARG A 290 16.38 -6.03 -9.96
C ARG A 290 15.82 -7.03 -10.98
N ASN A 291 14.52 -7.30 -10.93
CA ASN A 291 13.84 -8.30 -11.76
C ASN A 291 13.07 -7.69 -12.95
N LYS A 292 13.29 -6.39 -13.25
CA LYS A 292 12.60 -5.68 -14.33
C LYS A 292 12.75 -6.42 -15.66
N GLY A 293 11.63 -6.75 -16.30
CA GLY A 293 11.58 -7.45 -17.59
C GLY A 293 11.89 -8.95 -17.55
N LEU A 294 12.22 -9.51 -16.40
CA LEU A 294 12.38 -10.96 -16.23
C LEU A 294 11.02 -11.58 -15.90
N MET A 295 10.75 -12.77 -16.44
CA MET A 295 9.49 -13.50 -16.23
C MET A 295 9.76 -14.91 -15.73
N HIS A 296 8.91 -15.38 -14.83
CA HIS A 296 8.84 -16.76 -14.39
C HIS A 296 7.41 -17.27 -14.64
N THR A 297 7.25 -18.19 -15.60
CA THR A 297 5.94 -18.53 -16.18
C THR A 297 5.21 -19.69 -15.48
N VAL A 298 5.82 -20.25 -14.46
CA VAL A 298 5.26 -21.36 -13.68
C VAL A 298 5.10 -20.93 -12.22
N ILE A 299 4.22 -21.59 -11.47
CA ILE A 299 4.03 -21.32 -10.03
C ILE A 299 5.36 -21.50 -9.30
N PRO A 300 5.89 -20.45 -8.61
CA PRO A 300 7.23 -20.47 -8.05
C PRO A 300 7.42 -21.41 -6.86
N TYR A 301 6.35 -21.71 -6.12
CA TYR A 301 6.39 -22.49 -4.87
C TYR A 301 5.33 -23.59 -4.86
N LYS A 302 5.26 -24.37 -5.93
CA LYS A 302 4.20 -25.34 -6.20
C LYS A 302 4.11 -26.48 -5.17
N ASP A 303 5.21 -26.88 -4.57
CA ASP A 303 5.30 -28.01 -3.65
C ASP A 303 5.12 -27.64 -2.18
N GLY A 304 4.83 -26.36 -1.88
CA GLY A 304 4.58 -25.85 -0.54
C GLY A 304 3.18 -25.29 -0.35
N GLU A 305 2.89 -24.84 0.87
CA GLU A 305 1.61 -24.24 1.20
C GLU A 305 1.58 -22.76 0.79
N LEU A 306 0.36 -22.23 0.54
CA LEU A 306 0.18 -20.83 0.16
C LEU A 306 0.72 -19.88 1.22
N THR A 307 0.57 -20.24 2.49
CA THR A 307 1.01 -19.46 3.65
C THR A 307 2.53 -19.38 3.80
N ASP A 308 3.27 -20.33 3.24
CA ASP A 308 4.73 -20.34 3.39
C ASP A 308 5.40 -19.08 2.80
N ILE A 309 4.80 -18.46 1.80
CA ILE A 309 5.39 -17.33 1.07
C ILE A 309 4.86 -15.95 1.50
N VAL A 310 4.02 -15.88 2.53
CA VAL A 310 3.43 -14.61 3.03
C VAL A 310 4.48 -13.55 3.22
N PHE A 311 5.56 -13.87 3.92
CA PHE A 311 6.66 -12.94 4.18
C PHE A 311 7.21 -12.28 2.91
N PHE A 312 7.48 -13.05 1.85
CA PHE A 312 7.99 -12.48 0.60
C PHE A 312 6.94 -11.70 -0.18
N LEU A 313 5.67 -12.14 -0.16
CA LEU A 313 4.59 -11.42 -0.81
C LEU A 313 4.32 -10.08 -0.13
N GLN A 314 4.38 -10.01 1.19
CA GLN A 314 4.26 -8.75 1.93
C GLN A 314 5.38 -7.76 1.57
N GLN A 315 6.63 -8.23 1.39
CA GLN A 315 7.71 -7.37 0.88
C GLN A 315 7.39 -6.80 -0.52
N LEU A 316 6.55 -7.49 -1.31
CA LEU A 316 6.03 -7.03 -2.60
C LEU A 316 4.70 -6.27 -2.47
N GLN A 317 4.24 -5.95 -1.26
CA GLN A 317 2.91 -5.37 -1.02
C GLN A 317 1.79 -6.20 -1.67
N LYS A 318 1.92 -7.52 -1.58
CA LYS A 318 0.99 -8.54 -2.08
C LYS A 318 0.71 -9.55 -0.98
N GLY A 319 -0.27 -10.42 -1.21
CA GLY A 319 -0.63 -11.41 -0.21
C GLY A 319 -1.32 -10.77 1.01
N THR A 320 -2.28 -9.88 0.78
CA THR A 320 -3.10 -9.34 1.86
C THR A 320 -3.95 -10.45 2.50
N TYR A 321 -4.45 -10.20 3.70
CA TYR A 321 -5.26 -11.18 4.42
C TYR A 321 -6.49 -11.62 3.61
N GLU A 322 -7.16 -10.69 2.94
CA GLU A 322 -8.30 -10.94 2.08
C GLU A 322 -7.92 -11.79 0.86
N GLN A 323 -6.76 -11.52 0.26
CA GLN A 323 -6.23 -12.32 -0.84
C GLN A 323 -5.97 -13.76 -0.40
N TYR A 324 -5.49 -13.99 0.83
CA TYR A 324 -5.34 -15.33 1.39
C TYR A 324 -6.69 -16.00 1.67
N ILE A 325 -7.66 -15.29 2.26
CA ILE A 325 -9.02 -15.82 2.43
C ILE A 325 -9.60 -16.24 1.08
N PHE A 326 -9.50 -15.38 0.08
CA PHE A 326 -10.00 -15.67 -1.25
C PHE A 326 -9.26 -16.86 -1.90
N ALA A 327 -7.95 -16.93 -1.81
CA ALA A 327 -7.15 -18.04 -2.31
C ALA A 327 -7.55 -19.38 -1.67
N TYR A 328 -7.85 -19.38 -0.36
CA TYR A 328 -8.34 -20.59 0.33
C TYR A 328 -9.77 -20.95 -0.06
N LEU A 329 -10.65 -19.99 -0.26
CA LEU A 329 -11.99 -20.26 -0.81
C LEU A 329 -11.90 -20.90 -2.20
N LEU A 330 -11.03 -20.41 -3.09
CA LEU A 330 -10.75 -21.03 -4.39
C LEU A 330 -10.17 -22.45 -4.23
N LYS A 331 -9.19 -22.63 -3.34
CA LYS A 331 -8.58 -23.94 -3.04
C LYS A 331 -9.64 -24.93 -2.55
N TRP A 332 -10.47 -24.56 -1.61
CA TRP A 332 -11.53 -25.40 -1.03
C TRP A 332 -12.62 -25.73 -2.05
N SER A 333 -12.99 -24.79 -2.92
CA SER A 333 -13.92 -25.04 -4.02
C SER A 333 -13.34 -26.05 -5.01
N LYS A 334 -12.06 -25.88 -5.41
CA LYS A 334 -11.34 -26.85 -6.26
C LYS A 334 -11.28 -28.25 -5.62
N GLU A 335 -11.05 -28.31 -4.31
CA GLU A 335 -11.00 -29.55 -3.54
C GLU A 335 -12.39 -30.16 -3.31
N LYS A 336 -13.46 -29.46 -3.69
CA LYS A 336 -14.88 -29.87 -3.50
C LYS A 336 -15.24 -30.03 -2.02
N VAL A 337 -14.59 -29.30 -1.13
CA VAL A 337 -14.93 -29.25 0.30
C VAL A 337 -15.86 -28.09 0.62
N ILE A 338 -16.03 -27.15 -0.31
CA ILE A 338 -17.11 -26.16 -0.34
C ILE A 338 -17.81 -26.18 -1.70
N TYR A 339 -19.05 -25.70 -1.70
CA TYR A 339 -19.85 -25.49 -2.92
C TYR A 339 -20.53 -24.13 -2.84
N ILE A 340 -20.60 -23.43 -3.97
CA ILE A 340 -21.15 -22.09 -4.05
C ILE A 340 -22.32 -22.02 -5.02
N GLU A 341 -23.38 -21.35 -4.62
CA GLU A 341 -24.55 -21.04 -5.43
C GLU A 341 -24.72 -19.51 -5.44
N THR A 342 -24.83 -18.94 -6.63
CA THR A 342 -25.11 -17.51 -6.80
C THR A 342 -26.46 -17.38 -7.52
N ASP A 343 -27.43 -16.78 -6.84
CA ASP A 343 -28.68 -16.41 -7.48
C ASP A 343 -28.44 -15.12 -8.27
N THR A 344 -28.47 -15.23 -9.61
CA THR A 344 -28.46 -14.07 -10.49
C THR A 344 -29.73 -13.27 -10.28
N ALA A 345 -29.58 -12.05 -9.83
CA ALA A 345 -30.70 -11.19 -9.46
C ALA A 345 -31.66 -10.97 -10.62
N GLU A 346 -32.93 -11.34 -10.45
CA GLU A 346 -34.02 -10.69 -11.19
C GLU A 346 -33.92 -9.16 -11.00
N LYS A 347 -34.13 -8.38 -12.07
CA LYS A 347 -34.01 -6.91 -12.04
C LYS A 347 -34.61 -6.34 -10.76
N GLY A 348 -33.73 -5.80 -9.88
CA GLY A 348 -34.10 -5.11 -8.65
C GLY A 348 -33.89 -5.88 -7.33
N LYS A 349 -33.40 -7.12 -7.35
CA LYS A 349 -32.97 -7.84 -6.14
C LYS A 349 -31.44 -7.83 -6.05
N LYS A 350 -30.88 -7.70 -4.83
CA LYS A 350 -29.44 -7.85 -4.60
C LYS A 350 -29.03 -9.30 -4.86
N GLU A 351 -27.92 -9.49 -5.53
CA GLU A 351 -27.31 -10.81 -5.71
C GLU A 351 -27.10 -11.50 -4.36
N ARG A 352 -27.49 -12.76 -4.27
CA ARG A 352 -27.34 -13.56 -3.07
C ARG A 352 -26.41 -14.74 -3.37
N THR A 353 -25.32 -14.79 -2.65
CA THR A 353 -24.39 -15.89 -2.69
C THR A 353 -24.60 -16.78 -1.48
N LEU A 354 -24.71 -18.10 -1.69
CA LEU A 354 -24.83 -19.13 -0.67
C LEU A 354 -23.62 -20.06 -0.76
N LEU A 355 -22.89 -20.17 0.32
CA LEU A 355 -21.74 -21.07 0.45
C LEU A 355 -22.13 -22.26 1.32
N THR A 356 -21.90 -23.48 0.84
CA THR A 356 -22.14 -24.73 1.55
C THR A 356 -20.81 -25.41 1.85
N PHE A 357 -20.58 -25.79 3.11
CA PHE A 357 -19.37 -26.46 3.58
C PHE A 357 -19.61 -27.97 3.74
N PHE A 358 -18.57 -28.77 3.45
CA PHE A 358 -18.58 -30.22 3.63
C PHE A 358 -17.50 -30.67 4.63
N PRO A 359 -17.74 -30.56 5.97
CA PRO A 359 -16.71 -30.80 7.00
C PRO A 359 -16.08 -32.19 6.94
N LYS A 360 -16.89 -33.22 6.66
CA LYS A 360 -16.39 -34.62 6.50
C LYS A 360 -15.42 -34.75 5.30
N ALA A 361 -15.70 -34.06 4.19
CA ALA A 361 -14.83 -34.08 3.02
C ALA A 361 -13.51 -33.37 3.30
N PHE A 362 -13.55 -32.22 4.03
CA PHE A 362 -12.37 -31.49 4.46
C PHE A 362 -11.50 -32.37 5.38
N GLN A 363 -12.08 -32.99 6.40
CA GLN A 363 -11.34 -33.87 7.31
C GLN A 363 -10.65 -35.02 6.57
N LEU A 364 -11.35 -35.71 5.68
CA LEU A 364 -10.79 -36.82 4.87
C LEU A 364 -9.62 -36.35 3.99
N LYS A 365 -9.69 -35.13 3.47
CA LYS A 365 -8.60 -34.52 2.70
C LYS A 365 -7.38 -34.26 3.58
N ARG A 366 -7.57 -33.72 4.78
CA ARG A 366 -6.48 -33.42 5.74
C ARG A 366 -5.80 -34.68 6.26
N GLU A 367 -6.54 -35.75 6.57
CA GLU A 367 -5.97 -37.03 7.00
C GLU A 367 -5.07 -37.67 5.93
N ASN A 368 -5.31 -37.36 4.65
CA ASN A 368 -4.54 -37.86 3.51
C ASN A 368 -3.48 -36.86 3.00
N SER A 369 -3.36 -35.66 3.58
CA SER A 369 -2.38 -34.64 3.21
C SER A 369 -1.21 -34.67 4.19
N PHE A 370 0.02 -34.71 3.65
CA PHE A 370 1.24 -34.64 4.47
C PHE A 370 1.55 -33.22 4.97
N ASN A 371 0.98 -32.20 4.34
CA ASN A 371 1.16 -30.81 4.69
C ASN A 371 -0.20 -30.13 4.78
N SER A 372 -0.54 -29.57 5.93
CA SER A 372 -1.63 -28.63 6.12
C SER A 372 -1.10 -27.45 6.92
N SER A 373 -1.33 -26.23 6.42
CA SER A 373 -1.03 -25.00 7.15
C SER A 373 -1.91 -24.94 8.40
N GLN A 374 -1.34 -24.52 9.54
CA GLN A 374 -2.12 -24.28 10.76
C GLN A 374 -3.16 -23.18 10.48
N PHE A 375 -2.76 -22.13 9.78
CA PHE A 375 -3.65 -21.06 9.35
C PHE A 375 -4.88 -21.59 8.58
N GLU A 376 -4.68 -22.50 7.64
CA GLU A 376 -5.81 -23.07 6.87
C GLU A 376 -6.80 -23.82 7.78
N ASN A 377 -6.30 -24.58 8.74
CA ASN A 377 -7.14 -25.30 9.69
C ASN A 377 -7.90 -24.32 10.60
N ASP A 378 -7.23 -23.33 11.11
CA ASP A 378 -7.83 -22.33 12.00
C ASP A 378 -8.86 -21.46 11.26
N LEU A 379 -8.58 -21.07 10.02
CA LEU A 379 -9.54 -20.37 9.15
C LEU A 379 -10.76 -21.22 8.85
N TRP A 380 -10.57 -22.51 8.57
CA TRP A 380 -11.67 -23.45 8.35
C TRP A 380 -12.55 -23.59 9.59
N GLU A 381 -11.95 -23.86 10.76
CA GLU A 381 -12.67 -23.96 12.03
C GLU A 381 -13.40 -22.66 12.39
N LEU A 382 -12.77 -21.53 12.07
CA LEU A 382 -13.37 -20.22 12.31
C LEU A 382 -14.62 -20.04 11.45
N PHE A 383 -14.59 -20.44 10.18
CA PHE A 383 -15.76 -20.38 9.29
C PHE A 383 -16.85 -21.38 9.68
N LEU A 384 -16.51 -22.58 10.17
CA LEU A 384 -17.51 -23.51 10.65
C LEU A 384 -18.38 -22.91 11.77
N ASN A 385 -17.82 -22.02 12.59
CA ASN A 385 -18.58 -21.33 13.65
C ASN A 385 -19.56 -20.27 13.11
N ALA A 386 -19.48 -19.92 11.83
CA ALA A 386 -20.38 -18.99 11.16
C ALA A 386 -21.61 -19.67 10.52
N LEU A 387 -21.57 -20.98 10.36
CA LEU A 387 -22.55 -21.73 9.58
C LEU A 387 -23.85 -21.97 10.32
N ASN A 388 -24.93 -22.08 9.56
CA ASN A 388 -26.21 -22.58 10.07
C ASN A 388 -26.20 -24.12 10.21
N ASP A 389 -27.32 -24.69 10.69
CA ASP A 389 -27.48 -26.16 10.91
C ASP A 389 -27.32 -27.01 9.62
N ASN A 390 -27.43 -26.39 8.45
CA ASN A 390 -27.23 -27.05 7.15
C ASN A 390 -25.79 -26.92 6.63
N ASN A 391 -24.85 -26.42 7.43
CA ASN A 391 -23.48 -26.06 7.05
C ASN A 391 -23.43 -25.01 5.93
N GLN A 392 -24.30 -24.02 5.97
CA GLN A 392 -24.44 -23.00 4.95
C GLN A 392 -24.33 -21.59 5.54
N ILE A 393 -23.87 -20.66 4.71
CA ILE A 393 -23.83 -19.24 5.03
C ILE A 393 -24.03 -18.40 3.77
N THR A 394 -24.77 -17.30 3.88
CA THR A 394 -24.90 -16.29 2.82
C THR A 394 -23.86 -15.19 2.98
N ASN A 395 -23.60 -14.43 1.90
CA ASN A 395 -22.71 -13.27 1.93
C ASN A 395 -23.10 -12.25 3.01
N LYS A 396 -24.40 -11.96 3.21
CA LYS A 396 -24.88 -11.06 4.26
C LYS A 396 -24.63 -11.60 5.67
N GLU A 397 -24.86 -12.91 5.89
CA GLU A 397 -24.60 -13.56 7.19
C GLU A 397 -23.10 -13.57 7.48
N MET A 398 -22.26 -13.75 6.45
CA MET A 398 -20.79 -13.68 6.56
C MET A 398 -20.33 -12.28 7.00
N THR A 399 -20.86 -11.22 6.40
CA THR A 399 -20.57 -9.84 6.83
C THR A 399 -20.89 -9.63 8.31
N ASN A 400 -22.11 -9.97 8.74
CA ASN A 400 -22.55 -9.80 10.12
C ASN A 400 -21.76 -10.66 11.12
N TRP A 401 -21.31 -11.84 10.67
CA TRP A 401 -20.50 -12.72 11.49
C TRP A 401 -19.06 -12.21 11.62
N ALA A 402 -18.45 -11.75 10.52
CA ALA A 402 -17.11 -11.19 10.50
C ALA A 402 -17.02 -9.92 11.37
N GLU A 403 -18.02 -9.03 11.31
CA GLU A 403 -18.15 -7.86 12.18
C GLU A 403 -18.08 -8.23 13.68
N LYS A 404 -18.78 -9.30 14.08
CA LYS A 404 -18.84 -9.76 15.47
C LYS A 404 -17.61 -10.58 15.91
N ASN A 405 -16.85 -11.12 14.99
CA ASN A 405 -15.70 -11.99 15.26
C ASN A 405 -14.38 -11.40 14.77
N GLY A 406 -14.35 -10.10 14.55
CA GLY A 406 -13.18 -9.40 14.01
C GLY A 406 -11.90 -9.62 14.80
N GLU A 407 -11.98 -9.64 16.15
CA GLU A 407 -10.82 -9.94 17.01
C GLU A 407 -10.18 -11.30 16.68
N LYS A 408 -10.99 -12.34 16.44
CA LYS A 408 -10.48 -13.67 16.10
C LYS A 408 -9.87 -13.70 14.70
N LEU A 409 -10.51 -13.04 13.74
CA LEU A 409 -10.01 -12.92 12.38
C LEU A 409 -8.70 -12.13 12.38
N TYR A 410 -8.60 -11.06 13.16
CA TYR A 410 -7.38 -10.28 13.31
C TYR A 410 -6.24 -11.08 13.95
N ALA A 411 -6.53 -11.84 15.01
CA ALA A 411 -5.54 -12.72 15.63
C ALA A 411 -5.02 -13.77 14.64
N LEU A 412 -5.90 -14.29 13.78
CA LEU A 412 -5.53 -15.23 12.72
C LEU A 412 -4.66 -14.56 11.65
N GLN A 413 -4.92 -13.31 11.29
CA GLN A 413 -4.09 -12.53 10.39
C GLN A 413 -2.66 -12.38 10.92
N GLN A 414 -2.50 -12.08 12.22
CA GLN A 414 -1.16 -11.96 12.83
C GLN A 414 -0.40 -13.29 12.79
N SER A 415 -1.06 -14.43 13.02
CA SER A 415 -0.42 -15.75 12.97
C SER A 415 0.09 -16.13 11.58
N LEU A 416 -0.49 -15.55 10.52
CA LEU A 416 -0.14 -15.85 9.13
C LEU A 416 1.32 -15.49 8.80
N LEU A 417 1.78 -14.32 9.24
CA LEU A 417 3.17 -13.89 9.02
C LEU A 417 4.15 -14.72 9.86
N ASP A 418 3.84 -14.94 11.14
CA ASP A 418 4.68 -15.71 12.06
C ASP A 418 4.87 -17.15 11.56
N GLU A 419 3.80 -17.79 11.04
CA GLU A 419 3.87 -19.13 10.45
C GLU A 419 4.79 -19.14 9.23
N SER A 420 4.66 -18.16 8.32
CA SER A 420 5.49 -18.01 7.13
C SER A 420 6.96 -17.86 7.49
N GLU A 421 7.30 -16.93 8.39
CA GLU A 421 8.70 -16.74 8.82
C GLU A 421 9.29 -18.02 9.40
N ALA A 422 8.56 -18.69 10.30
CA ALA A 422 9.02 -19.93 10.92
C ALA A 422 9.31 -21.04 9.88
N VAL A 423 8.41 -21.20 8.89
CA VAL A 423 8.59 -22.19 7.81
C VAL A 423 9.76 -21.79 6.93
N LEU A 424 9.86 -20.54 6.50
CA LEU A 424 10.95 -20.09 5.62
C LEU A 424 12.32 -20.18 6.30
N ILE A 425 12.40 -19.97 7.62
CA ILE A 425 13.63 -20.19 8.39
C ILE A 425 13.96 -21.68 8.45
N LYS A 426 12.99 -22.53 8.81
CA LYS A 426 13.15 -23.99 8.91
C LYS A 426 13.61 -24.60 7.59
N GLU A 427 13.00 -24.16 6.49
CA GLU A 427 13.32 -24.64 5.15
C GLU A 427 14.59 -23.97 4.56
N GLY A 428 15.22 -23.05 5.27
CA GLY A 428 16.47 -22.40 4.90
C GLY A 428 16.35 -21.37 3.78
N TYR A 429 15.19 -20.72 3.65
CA TYR A 429 14.99 -19.57 2.77
C TYR A 429 15.37 -18.26 3.47
N LEU A 430 15.05 -18.14 4.76
CA LEU A 430 15.39 -17.00 5.61
C LEU A 430 16.39 -17.40 6.70
N ILE A 431 17.06 -16.40 7.22
CA ILE A 431 17.92 -16.51 8.40
C ILE A 431 17.79 -15.23 9.22
N GLU A 432 17.55 -15.39 10.52
CA GLU A 432 17.58 -14.27 11.44
C GLU A 432 19.01 -13.80 11.69
N LYS A 433 19.22 -12.50 11.60
CA LYS A 433 20.49 -11.83 11.91
C LYS A 433 20.24 -10.66 12.85
N GLU A 434 21.30 -10.14 13.45
CA GLU A 434 21.23 -8.96 14.30
C GLU A 434 22.24 -7.88 13.88
N VAL A 435 21.85 -6.63 14.05
CA VAL A 435 22.76 -5.50 14.03
C VAL A 435 22.84 -4.88 15.42
N HIS A 436 24.02 -4.39 15.76
CA HIS A 436 24.25 -3.69 17.02
C HIS A 436 24.24 -2.19 16.75
N PHE A 437 23.33 -1.50 17.43
CA PHE A 437 23.29 -0.05 17.43
C PHE A 437 23.35 0.46 18.89
N PHE A 438 24.45 1.11 19.24
CA PHE A 438 24.84 1.37 20.63
C PHE A 438 24.85 0.07 21.45
N LYS A 439 24.01 -0.03 22.49
CA LYS A 439 23.88 -1.22 23.36
C LYS A 439 22.72 -2.13 22.96
N MET A 440 21.93 -1.74 21.94
CA MET A 440 20.77 -2.51 21.50
C MET A 440 21.16 -3.53 20.43
N LYS A 441 20.57 -4.70 20.52
CA LYS A 441 20.58 -5.73 19.49
C LYS A 441 19.25 -5.64 18.73
N ILE A 442 19.32 -5.42 17.44
CA ILE A 442 18.14 -5.26 16.59
C ILE A 442 18.11 -6.45 15.63
N PRO A 443 17.17 -7.39 15.81
CA PRO A 443 17.01 -8.51 14.91
C PRO A 443 16.47 -8.05 13.56
N PHE A 444 16.75 -8.82 12.52
CA PHE A 444 16.18 -8.62 11.19
C PHE A 444 16.31 -9.89 10.35
N MET A 445 15.41 -10.06 9.39
CA MET A 445 15.45 -11.16 8.44
C MET A 445 16.41 -10.89 7.28
N SER A 446 17.13 -11.91 6.90
CA SER A 446 18.03 -11.91 5.76
C SER A 446 17.73 -13.11 4.86
N THR A 447 17.71 -12.92 3.54
CA THR A 447 17.58 -14.03 2.61
C THR A 447 18.87 -14.87 2.55
N THR A 448 18.68 -16.19 2.46
CA THR A 448 19.74 -17.08 1.97
C THR A 448 19.82 -17.02 0.44
N LYS A 449 20.79 -17.69 -0.18
CA LYS A 449 20.82 -17.84 -1.65
C LYS A 449 19.55 -18.55 -2.18
N LYS A 450 19.04 -19.53 -1.43
CA LYS A 450 17.78 -20.25 -1.74
C LYS A 450 16.59 -19.29 -1.64
N GLY A 451 16.52 -18.49 -0.57
CA GLY A 451 15.47 -17.50 -0.36
C GLY A 451 15.48 -16.39 -1.39
N GLN A 452 16.66 -15.85 -1.71
CA GLN A 452 16.75 -14.83 -2.75
C GLN A 452 16.27 -15.34 -4.12
N LYS A 453 16.62 -16.60 -4.46
CA LYS A 453 16.10 -17.22 -5.69
C LYS A 453 14.57 -17.33 -5.70
N LEU A 454 13.97 -17.75 -4.58
CA LEU A 454 12.52 -17.82 -4.46
C LEU A 454 11.89 -16.42 -4.58
N TYR A 455 12.46 -15.43 -3.91
CA TYR A 455 11.97 -14.06 -3.97
C TYR A 455 12.10 -13.47 -5.39
N ASP A 456 13.20 -13.75 -6.10
CA ASP A 456 13.35 -13.39 -7.52
C ASP A 456 12.24 -14.06 -8.37
N GLN A 457 11.97 -15.35 -8.16
CA GLN A 457 10.92 -16.08 -8.91
C GLN A 457 9.51 -15.56 -8.62
N LEU A 458 9.20 -15.23 -7.36
CA LEU A 458 7.91 -14.62 -6.99
C LEU A 458 7.72 -13.25 -7.66
N THR A 459 8.76 -12.43 -7.71
CA THR A 459 8.73 -11.12 -8.38
C THR A 459 8.60 -11.26 -9.91
N GLN A 460 9.31 -12.22 -10.50
CA GLN A 460 9.22 -12.52 -11.93
C GLN A 460 7.87 -13.13 -12.30
N PHE A 461 7.23 -13.85 -11.39
CA PHE A 461 5.88 -14.37 -11.55
C PHE A 461 4.84 -13.23 -11.53
N GLU A 462 5.01 -12.22 -10.67
CA GLU A 462 4.22 -10.98 -10.74
C GLU A 462 4.32 -10.33 -12.12
N ASN A 463 5.52 -10.23 -12.70
CA ASN A 463 5.71 -9.70 -14.05
C ASN A 463 5.02 -10.56 -15.12
N HIS A 464 5.00 -11.88 -14.95
CA HIS A 464 4.30 -12.78 -15.85
C HIS A 464 2.77 -12.57 -15.78
N ILE A 465 2.20 -12.49 -14.57
CA ILE A 465 0.77 -12.20 -14.38
C ILE A 465 0.41 -10.86 -15.04
N LYS A 466 1.22 -9.79 -14.82
CA LYS A 466 1.03 -8.49 -15.49
C LYS A 466 1.10 -8.55 -17.02
N ALA A 467 1.84 -9.50 -17.58
CA ALA A 467 1.88 -9.69 -19.02
C ALA A 467 0.61 -10.41 -19.53
N LEU A 468 0.10 -11.37 -18.76
CA LEU A 468 -1.15 -12.08 -19.07
C LEU A 468 -2.35 -11.14 -19.07
N GLU A 469 -2.41 -10.16 -18.17
CA GLU A 469 -3.47 -9.12 -18.15
C GLU A 469 -3.60 -8.33 -19.46
N LYS A 470 -2.66 -8.47 -20.38
CA LYS A 470 -2.64 -7.77 -21.67
C LYS A 470 -3.01 -8.67 -22.85
N ASP A 471 -3.18 -9.96 -22.65
CA ASP A 471 -3.45 -10.94 -23.69
C ASP A 471 -4.38 -12.05 -23.20
N ALA A 472 -5.66 -11.91 -23.53
CA ALA A 472 -6.72 -12.84 -23.13
C ALA A 472 -6.47 -14.30 -23.58
N SER A 473 -5.85 -14.49 -24.76
CA SER A 473 -5.56 -15.84 -25.28
C SER A 473 -4.46 -16.52 -24.48
N LEU A 474 -3.45 -15.78 -24.02
CA LEU A 474 -2.39 -16.29 -23.16
C LEU A 474 -2.93 -16.58 -21.76
N SER A 475 -3.76 -15.70 -21.22
CA SER A 475 -4.45 -15.91 -19.93
C SER A 475 -5.28 -17.19 -19.93
N TYR A 476 -6.12 -17.38 -20.93
CA TYR A 476 -6.94 -18.58 -21.09
C TYR A 476 -6.08 -19.86 -21.16
N ARG A 477 -5.01 -19.85 -21.96
CA ARG A 477 -4.09 -20.99 -22.07
C ARG A 477 -3.43 -21.30 -20.72
N GLN A 478 -2.94 -20.29 -20.01
CA GLN A 478 -2.30 -20.46 -18.70
C GLN A 478 -3.25 -21.11 -17.68
N LEU A 479 -4.51 -20.66 -17.63
CA LEU A 479 -5.52 -21.16 -16.70
C LEU A 479 -5.90 -22.62 -16.98
N ILE A 480 -5.86 -23.07 -18.24
CA ILE A 480 -6.10 -24.47 -18.61
C ILE A 480 -4.88 -25.36 -18.29
N GLU A 481 -3.67 -24.90 -18.65
CA GLU A 481 -2.45 -25.69 -18.49
C GLU A 481 -2.08 -25.86 -17.00
N GLU A 482 -2.33 -24.85 -16.18
CA GLU A 482 -1.96 -24.83 -14.77
C GLU A 482 -3.18 -24.55 -13.87
N LYS A 483 -3.85 -25.61 -13.46
CA LYS A 483 -5.14 -25.57 -12.73
C LYS A 483 -5.12 -24.80 -11.40
N ASP A 484 -3.93 -24.60 -10.81
CA ASP A 484 -3.74 -23.83 -9.57
C ASP A 484 -3.38 -22.38 -9.83
N PHE A 485 -3.21 -22.02 -11.10
CA PHE A 485 -2.70 -20.69 -11.46
C PHE A 485 -3.55 -19.55 -10.89
N LEU A 486 -4.89 -19.66 -10.98
CA LEU A 486 -5.80 -18.64 -10.44
C LEU A 486 -5.67 -18.47 -8.93
N ILE A 487 -5.50 -19.58 -8.18
CA ILE A 487 -5.29 -19.55 -6.73
C ILE A 487 -4.03 -18.78 -6.38
N TRP A 488 -2.95 -18.97 -7.16
CA TRP A 488 -1.70 -18.25 -6.96
C TRP A 488 -1.78 -16.81 -7.46
N ALA A 489 -2.48 -16.55 -8.57
CA ALA A 489 -2.67 -15.20 -9.10
C ALA A 489 -3.48 -14.30 -8.15
N SER A 490 -4.44 -14.88 -7.43
CA SER A 490 -5.24 -14.13 -6.45
C SER A 490 -4.41 -13.57 -5.30
N LEU A 491 -3.29 -14.20 -4.94
CA LEU A 491 -2.34 -13.64 -3.96
C LEU A 491 -1.65 -12.35 -4.42
N TYR A 492 -1.73 -12.03 -5.71
CA TYR A 492 -1.19 -10.78 -6.28
C TYR A 492 -2.29 -9.74 -6.55
N GLY A 493 -3.58 -10.05 -6.28
CA GLY A 493 -4.72 -9.17 -6.54
C GLY A 493 -4.87 -8.85 -8.03
N LYS A 494 -4.70 -9.86 -8.89
CA LYS A 494 -4.70 -9.71 -10.34
C LYS A 494 -5.66 -10.68 -11.05
N GLU A 495 -6.38 -11.45 -10.27
CA GLU A 495 -7.29 -12.50 -10.74
C GLU A 495 -8.52 -11.95 -11.45
N GLU A 496 -9.11 -10.83 -10.98
CA GLU A 496 -10.33 -10.24 -11.54
C GLU A 496 -10.16 -9.94 -13.02
N LYS A 497 -9.09 -9.23 -13.38
CA LYS A 497 -8.81 -8.86 -14.77
C LYS A 497 -8.56 -10.07 -15.67
N MET A 498 -7.99 -11.15 -15.13
CA MET A 498 -7.82 -12.41 -15.87
C MET A 498 -9.17 -13.12 -16.10
N ILE A 499 -10.07 -13.00 -15.15
CA ILE A 499 -11.42 -13.57 -15.23
C ILE A 499 -12.27 -12.78 -16.24
N ASP A 500 -12.21 -11.46 -16.23
CA ASP A 500 -12.89 -10.62 -17.23
C ASP A 500 -12.44 -10.98 -18.66
N GLN A 501 -11.15 -11.23 -18.85
CA GLN A 501 -10.61 -11.68 -20.13
C GLN A 501 -11.10 -13.08 -20.52
N LEU A 502 -11.35 -13.96 -19.55
CA LEU A 502 -11.99 -15.26 -19.81
C LEU A 502 -13.40 -15.11 -20.38
N GLU A 503 -14.18 -14.17 -19.87
CA GLU A 503 -15.52 -13.88 -20.38
C GLU A 503 -15.50 -13.42 -21.84
N GLU A 504 -14.47 -12.66 -22.25
CA GLU A 504 -14.30 -12.27 -23.63
C GLU A 504 -13.99 -13.44 -24.56
N VAL A 505 -13.21 -14.43 -24.10
CA VAL A 505 -12.76 -15.58 -24.90
C VAL A 505 -13.75 -16.73 -24.86
N VAL A 506 -14.39 -16.95 -23.71
CA VAL A 506 -15.36 -18.03 -23.45
C VAL A 506 -16.55 -17.50 -22.67
N PRO A 507 -17.50 -16.80 -23.30
CA PRO A 507 -18.61 -16.13 -22.62
C PRO A 507 -19.53 -17.07 -21.81
N GLU A 508 -19.47 -18.36 -22.08
CA GLU A 508 -20.34 -19.39 -21.46
C GLU A 508 -19.77 -19.98 -20.17
N TRP A 509 -18.49 -19.67 -19.83
CA TRP A 509 -17.79 -20.32 -18.72
C TRP A 509 -18.40 -20.02 -17.34
N THR A 510 -19.04 -18.88 -17.17
CA THR A 510 -19.69 -18.47 -15.92
C THR A 510 -20.92 -19.32 -15.56
N ASN A 511 -21.54 -19.96 -16.53
CA ASN A 511 -22.81 -20.66 -16.38
C ASN A 511 -22.77 -22.17 -16.67
N GLN A 512 -21.64 -22.69 -17.17
CA GLN A 512 -21.50 -24.11 -17.56
C GLN A 512 -20.09 -24.62 -17.30
N GLU A 513 -19.97 -25.95 -17.08
CA GLU A 513 -18.67 -26.62 -17.14
C GLU A 513 -18.11 -26.53 -18.56
N VAL A 514 -17.06 -25.76 -18.76
CA VAL A 514 -16.35 -25.67 -20.03
C VAL A 514 -15.25 -26.72 -20.05
N GLU A 515 -15.17 -27.51 -21.12
CA GLU A 515 -14.16 -28.55 -21.26
C GLU A 515 -12.75 -27.97 -21.15
N GLY A 516 -11.99 -28.42 -20.15
CA GLY A 516 -10.64 -27.99 -19.87
C GLY A 516 -10.50 -26.92 -18.77
N LEU A 517 -11.55 -26.18 -18.43
CA LEU A 517 -11.52 -25.25 -17.29
C LEU A 517 -11.88 -25.95 -15.97
N PRO A 518 -11.18 -25.65 -14.87
CA PRO A 518 -11.56 -26.17 -13.56
C PRO A 518 -12.96 -25.72 -13.15
N TYR A 519 -13.76 -26.63 -12.64
CA TYR A 519 -15.15 -26.41 -12.18
C TYR A 519 -15.29 -25.19 -11.24
N PHE A 520 -14.33 -24.98 -10.34
CA PHE A 520 -14.40 -23.90 -9.36
C PHE A 520 -14.32 -22.48 -9.97
N TYR A 521 -13.96 -22.33 -11.22
CA TYR A 521 -13.99 -21.03 -11.89
C TYR A 521 -15.42 -20.53 -12.11
N SER A 522 -16.39 -21.42 -12.30
CA SER A 522 -17.81 -21.03 -12.41
C SER A 522 -18.36 -20.38 -11.14
N GLY A 523 -17.72 -20.61 -9.98
CA GLY A 523 -18.07 -20.00 -8.70
C GLY A 523 -17.25 -18.75 -8.34
N TYR A 524 -16.35 -18.29 -9.21
CA TYR A 524 -15.40 -17.24 -8.91
C TYR A 524 -16.05 -15.98 -8.31
N TYR A 525 -17.03 -15.39 -8.98
CA TYR A 525 -17.71 -14.17 -8.52
C TYR A 525 -18.37 -14.36 -7.15
N GLY A 526 -19.00 -15.48 -6.92
CA GLY A 526 -19.59 -15.78 -5.62
C GLY A 526 -18.54 -15.91 -4.52
N LEU A 527 -17.40 -16.55 -4.81
CA LEU A 527 -16.29 -16.67 -3.86
C LEU A 527 -15.65 -15.30 -3.58
N HIS A 528 -15.52 -14.46 -4.61
CA HIS A 528 -15.06 -13.09 -4.46
C HIS A 528 -16.00 -12.26 -3.59
N MET A 529 -17.32 -12.32 -3.84
CA MET A 529 -18.33 -11.67 -2.99
C MET A 529 -18.28 -12.17 -1.54
N MET A 530 -17.99 -13.46 -1.32
CA MET A 530 -17.87 -14.00 0.03
C MET A 530 -16.63 -13.47 0.75
N SER A 531 -15.49 -13.40 0.07
CA SER A 531 -14.27 -12.78 0.60
C SER A 531 -14.49 -11.29 0.92
N ALA A 532 -15.10 -10.54 0.00
CA ALA A 532 -15.46 -9.14 0.21
C ALA A 532 -16.41 -8.95 1.40
N SER A 533 -17.28 -9.93 1.67
CA SER A 533 -18.17 -9.89 2.84
C SER A 533 -17.42 -10.04 4.16
N VAL A 534 -16.36 -10.84 4.20
CA VAL A 534 -15.47 -10.93 5.37
C VAL A 534 -14.77 -9.59 5.59
N HIS A 535 -14.23 -9.01 4.53
CA HIS A 535 -13.57 -7.70 4.60
C HIS A 535 -14.52 -6.62 5.09
N THR A 536 -15.71 -6.50 4.50
CA THR A 536 -16.73 -5.54 4.93
C THR A 536 -17.11 -5.72 6.40
N GLY A 537 -17.26 -6.96 6.85
CA GLY A 537 -17.56 -7.24 8.27
C GLY A 537 -16.42 -6.84 9.21
N LEU A 538 -15.18 -7.10 8.84
CA LEU A 538 -14.01 -6.64 9.58
C LEU A 538 -13.94 -5.11 9.66
N SER A 539 -14.21 -4.44 8.55
CA SER A 539 -14.29 -2.98 8.45
C SER A 539 -15.35 -2.41 9.39
N ASN A 540 -16.58 -2.89 9.29
CA ASN A 540 -17.70 -2.46 10.14
C ASN A 540 -17.43 -2.70 11.63
N GLY A 541 -16.69 -3.75 11.97
CA GLY A 541 -16.26 -4.06 13.34
C GLY A 541 -15.06 -3.23 13.82
N GLY A 542 -14.48 -2.38 12.94
CA GLY A 542 -13.28 -1.58 13.25
C GLY A 542 -11.98 -2.38 13.31
N TYR A 543 -11.92 -3.56 12.70
CA TYR A 543 -10.76 -4.46 12.73
C TYR A 543 -9.87 -4.39 11.49
N THR A 544 -10.29 -3.71 10.45
CA THR A 544 -9.46 -3.39 9.30
C THR A 544 -8.77 -2.05 9.55
N ASN A 545 -7.56 -2.01 9.99
CA ASN A 545 -6.81 -0.80 10.35
C ASN A 545 -6.99 -0.29 11.79
N THR A 546 -7.19 -1.18 12.76
CA THR A 546 -7.36 -0.74 14.13
C THR A 546 -6.10 -0.17 14.74
N GLY A 547 -6.25 1.02 15.26
CA GLY A 547 -5.28 1.68 16.11
C GLY A 547 -4.96 0.90 17.37
N GLY A 548 -3.74 0.97 17.73
CA GLY A 548 -3.08 0.30 18.84
C GLY A 548 -2.22 -0.86 18.34
N THR A 549 -0.93 -0.67 18.12
CA THR A 549 0.04 -1.67 17.61
C THR A 549 -0.42 -2.49 16.40
N GLY A 550 -1.07 -1.81 15.42
CA GLY A 550 -1.54 -2.42 14.16
C GLY A 550 -0.75 -1.92 12.96
N GLY A 551 -0.65 -2.74 11.92
CA GLY A 551 -0.06 -2.33 10.66
C GLY A 551 -0.95 -1.33 9.91
N ALA A 552 -0.36 -0.40 9.18
CA ALA A 552 -1.04 0.34 8.14
C ALA A 552 -1.34 -0.62 6.99
N THR A 553 -2.56 -0.61 6.47
CA THR A 553 -2.94 -1.49 5.36
C THR A 553 -3.05 -0.70 4.06
N SER A 554 -2.68 -1.35 2.96
CA SER A 554 -2.88 -0.81 1.62
C SER A 554 -4.33 -0.90 1.13
N ILE A 555 -5.27 -1.32 2.00
CA ILE A 555 -6.68 -1.50 1.68
C ILE A 555 -7.46 -0.34 2.26
N GLY A 556 -8.30 0.24 1.48
CA GLY A 556 -9.00 1.47 1.76
C GLY A 556 -8.31 2.66 1.06
N GLY A 557 -9.05 3.42 0.31
CA GLY A 557 -8.53 4.50 -0.52
C GLY A 557 -8.06 5.73 0.25
N GLY A 558 -8.19 5.75 1.60
CA GLY A 558 -7.93 6.97 2.40
C GLY A 558 -8.88 8.12 2.03
N GLY A 559 -9.96 7.80 1.36
CA GLY A 559 -10.92 8.76 0.85
C GLY A 559 -11.49 9.68 1.92
N GLY A 560 -11.50 10.98 1.64
CA GLY A 560 -11.92 12.00 2.59
C GLY A 560 -10.86 12.46 3.58
N ALA A 561 -9.63 11.97 3.51
CA ALA A 561 -8.49 12.60 4.12
C ALA A 561 -8.23 13.95 3.43
N ILE A 562 -8.01 14.98 4.22
CA ILE A 562 -7.77 16.33 3.72
C ILE A 562 -6.30 16.53 3.34
N GLY A 563 -6.05 17.49 2.45
CA GLY A 563 -4.73 18.03 2.18
C GLY A 563 -3.90 17.28 1.13
N GLY A 564 -4.31 16.15 0.60
CA GLY A 564 -3.52 15.36 -0.36
C GLY A 564 -3.89 15.64 -1.81
N ASP A 565 -2.96 16.10 -2.65
CA ASP A 565 -3.11 16.09 -4.12
C ASP A 565 -1.79 15.80 -4.85
N GLY A 566 -0.83 15.20 -4.15
CA GLY A 566 0.42 14.75 -4.74
C GLY A 566 1.54 15.80 -4.74
N GLY A 567 2.46 15.63 -5.61
CA GLY A 567 3.66 16.45 -5.80
C GLY A 567 4.57 15.81 -6.83
N GLY A 568 5.74 16.34 -7.05
CA GLY A 568 6.67 15.78 -8.01
C GLY A 568 7.83 16.68 -8.37
N VAL A 569 8.38 16.42 -9.54
CA VAL A 569 9.46 17.17 -10.19
C VAL A 569 8.99 17.55 -11.59
N ARG A 570 9.11 18.80 -11.97
CA ARG A 570 8.81 19.30 -13.31
C ARG A 570 9.90 20.22 -13.88
#